data_c2a9a85d0324002c6ab5f285277813ef
#
_entry.id   c2a9a85d0324002c6ab5f285277813ef
#
_cell.length_a   1.000
_cell.length_b   1.000
_cell.length_c   1.000
_cell.angle_alpha   90.00
_cell.angle_beta   90.00
_cell.angle_gamma   90.00
#
_symmetry.space_group_name_H-M   'P 1'
#
loop_
_entity.id
_entity.type
_entity.pdbx_description
1 polymer ?
#
loop_
_entity_poly.entity_id
_entity_poly.type
_entity_poly.pdbx_seq_one_letter_code
_entity_poly.pdbx_strand_id
1 'polypeptide(L)'
;LLLGDYTEIEEWIADGRVDCGFLRLPTRKDFETIFLEQDNLMVVLPENHPLAECERFPVKALCGDPFMLLEKGAKAEVSEIFERYKLTPNVRFTTWDDYAIMSMVESGLGISILPQLILKRIPYHVVAKELDVPAYRNIGLALKDRKIASLATKRFLKYLHY
;
A
#
# COMPACT_ATOMS: atom_id res chain seq x y z
N LEU A 1 13.06 10.61 11.63
CA LEU A 1 12.06 9.84 10.91
C LEU A 1 10.73 9.92 11.65
N LEU A 2 9.66 10.29 10.96
CA LEU A 2 8.28 10.27 11.45
C LEU A 2 7.49 9.25 10.64
N LEU A 3 6.56 8.57 11.26
CA LEU A 3 5.60 7.67 10.62
C LEU A 3 4.21 8.27 10.70
N GLY A 4 3.47 8.25 9.62
CA GLY A 4 2.12 8.74 9.51
C GLY A 4 1.42 8.16 8.28
N ASP A 5 0.13 8.43 8.14
CA ASP A 5 -0.56 8.15 6.90
C ASP A 5 -0.20 9.18 5.81
N TYR A 6 -0.59 8.93 4.57
CA TYR A 6 -0.25 9.82 3.45
C TYR A 6 -0.82 11.23 3.61
N THR A 7 -1.99 11.38 4.23
CA THR A 7 -2.60 12.69 4.47
C THR A 7 -1.79 13.49 5.50
N GLU A 8 -1.43 12.84 6.62
CA GLU A 8 -0.61 13.45 7.65
C GLU A 8 0.76 13.86 7.11
N ILE A 9 1.40 13.00 6.32
CA ILE A 9 2.73 13.30 5.75
C ILE A 9 2.65 14.49 4.79
N GLU A 10 1.61 14.58 3.95
CA GLU A 10 1.39 15.73 3.08
C GLU A 10 1.20 17.04 3.89
N GLU A 11 0.48 16.99 5.00
CA GLU A 11 0.32 18.13 5.90
C GLU A 11 1.66 18.51 6.54
N TRP A 12 2.43 17.54 7.03
CA TRP A 12 3.74 17.82 7.62
C TRP A 12 4.73 18.44 6.63
N ILE A 13 4.70 18.03 5.37
CA ILE A 13 5.48 18.67 4.31
C ILE A 13 4.97 20.10 4.09
N ALA A 14 3.65 20.28 3.97
CA ALA A 14 3.03 21.58 3.74
C ALA A 14 3.35 22.59 4.86
N ASP A 15 3.35 22.15 6.11
CA ASP A 15 3.61 22.98 7.28
C ASP A 15 5.12 23.12 7.58
N GLY A 16 5.98 22.41 6.85
CA GLY A 16 7.42 22.42 7.07
C GLY A 16 7.88 21.68 8.32
N ARG A 17 7.05 20.80 8.86
CA ARG A 17 7.39 19.91 9.97
C ARG A 17 8.39 18.85 9.56
N VAL A 18 8.33 18.43 8.29
CA VAL A 18 9.32 17.60 7.61
C VAL A 18 9.73 18.22 6.30
N ASP A 19 10.96 17.99 5.87
CA ASP A 19 11.48 18.51 4.59
C ASP A 19 10.95 17.76 3.39
N CYS A 20 10.77 16.44 3.53
CA CYS A 20 10.29 15.53 2.48
C CYS A 20 9.62 14.31 3.09
N GLY A 21 8.89 13.56 2.29
CA GLY A 21 8.23 12.32 2.71
C GLY A 21 8.04 11.32 1.58
N PHE A 22 8.00 10.04 1.92
CA PHE A 22 7.63 8.98 0.99
C PHE A 22 6.11 8.87 0.98
N LEU A 23 5.53 8.94 -0.22
CA LEU A 23 4.09 9.04 -0.42
C LEU A 23 3.64 8.19 -1.61
N ARG A 24 2.34 7.89 -1.63
CA ARG A 24 1.66 7.43 -2.84
C ARG A 24 1.49 8.60 -3.81
N LEU A 25 1.80 8.36 -5.09
CA LEU A 25 1.61 9.32 -6.17
C LEU A 25 0.31 9.06 -6.95
N PRO A 26 -0.35 10.08 -7.50
CA PRO A 26 -0.05 11.51 -7.30
C PRO A 26 -0.43 12.01 -5.90
N THR A 27 0.25 13.01 -5.42
CA THR A 27 -0.06 13.70 -4.16
C THR A 27 -1.34 14.54 -4.30
N ARG A 28 -2.04 14.79 -3.18
CA ARG A 28 -3.23 15.64 -3.14
C ARG A 28 -2.89 17.13 -3.22
N LYS A 29 -1.72 17.51 -2.69
CA LYS A 29 -1.19 18.86 -2.73
C LYS A 29 -0.17 18.96 -3.85
N ASP A 30 0.05 20.18 -4.34
CA ASP A 30 1.05 20.47 -5.37
C ASP A 30 2.44 20.50 -4.74
N PHE A 31 3.12 19.37 -4.81
CA PHE A 31 4.50 19.17 -4.37
C PHE A 31 5.39 18.82 -5.55
N GLU A 32 6.67 19.15 -5.43
CA GLU A 32 7.68 18.54 -6.29
C GLU A 32 7.80 17.06 -5.91
N THR A 33 7.57 16.17 -6.87
CA THR A 33 7.58 14.72 -6.62
C THR A 33 8.62 14.02 -7.46
N ILE A 34 9.20 12.98 -6.90
CA ILE A 34 10.16 12.08 -7.55
C ILE A 34 9.57 10.68 -7.51
N PHE A 35 9.27 10.09 -8.66
CA PHE A 35 8.83 8.70 -8.74
C PHE A 35 9.97 7.77 -8.33
N LEU A 36 9.69 6.78 -7.51
CA LEU A 36 10.67 5.80 -7.05
C LEU A 36 10.38 4.39 -7.55
N GLU A 37 9.19 3.87 -7.27
CA GLU A 37 8.84 2.49 -7.60
C GLU A 37 7.33 2.33 -7.75
N GLN A 38 6.93 1.43 -8.66
CA GLN A 38 5.57 0.90 -8.69
C GLN A 38 5.50 -0.34 -7.82
N ASP A 39 4.55 -0.36 -6.89
CA ASP A 39 4.32 -1.43 -5.92
C ASP A 39 2.99 -2.11 -6.22
N ASN A 40 3.02 -3.39 -6.58
CA ASN A 40 1.82 -4.15 -6.88
C ASN A 40 1.02 -4.45 -5.60
N LEU A 41 -0.30 -4.45 -5.74
CA LEU A 41 -1.22 -4.86 -4.68
C LEU A 41 -1.58 -6.34 -4.90
N MET A 42 -1.11 -7.18 -3.99
CA MET A 42 -1.22 -8.64 -4.08
C MET A 42 -2.34 -9.16 -3.20
N VAL A 43 -3.14 -10.10 -3.71
CA VAL A 43 -4.05 -10.86 -2.86
C VAL A 43 -3.23 -11.81 -1.99
N VAL A 44 -3.52 -11.83 -0.70
CA VAL A 44 -2.85 -12.68 0.28
C VAL A 44 -3.84 -13.74 0.78
N LEU A 45 -3.45 -14.98 0.64
CA LEU A 45 -4.27 -16.17 0.86
C LEU A 45 -3.60 -17.11 1.86
N PRO A 46 -4.36 -17.91 2.64
CA PRO A 46 -3.79 -19.06 3.33
C PRO A 46 -3.30 -20.11 2.32
N GLU A 47 -2.27 -20.88 2.67
CA GLU A 47 -1.65 -21.86 1.77
C GLU A 47 -2.64 -22.90 1.22
N ASN A 48 -3.65 -23.26 2.01
CA ASN A 48 -4.67 -24.24 1.65
C ASN A 48 -5.90 -23.64 0.93
N HIS A 49 -5.83 -22.38 0.50
CA HIS A 49 -6.94 -21.76 -0.21
C HIS A 49 -7.16 -22.40 -1.58
N PRO A 50 -8.41 -22.61 -2.04
CA PRO A 50 -8.71 -23.24 -3.34
C PRO A 50 -8.06 -22.53 -4.55
N LEU A 51 -7.82 -21.22 -4.45
CA LEU A 51 -7.18 -20.41 -5.49
C LEU A 51 -5.69 -20.15 -5.22
N ALA A 52 -5.05 -20.87 -4.27
CA ALA A 52 -3.62 -20.68 -3.97
C ALA A 52 -2.73 -21.04 -5.18
N GLU A 53 -3.15 -21.95 -6.03
CA GLU A 53 -2.41 -22.40 -7.21
C GLU A 53 -2.80 -21.67 -8.52
N CYS A 54 -3.74 -20.70 -8.48
CA CYS A 54 -4.09 -19.96 -9.68
C CYS A 54 -2.92 -19.08 -10.16
N GLU A 55 -2.83 -18.84 -11.46
CA GLU A 55 -1.81 -17.95 -12.03
C GLU A 55 -2.07 -16.50 -11.58
N ARG A 56 -3.32 -16.04 -11.73
CA ARG A 56 -3.81 -14.74 -11.26
C ARG A 56 -5.12 -14.91 -10.53
N PHE A 57 -5.29 -14.17 -9.47
CA PHE A 57 -6.50 -14.23 -8.65
C PHE A 57 -7.65 -13.44 -9.31
N PRO A 58 -8.80 -14.06 -9.59
CA PRO A 58 -9.93 -13.37 -10.20
C PRO A 58 -10.46 -12.28 -9.25
N VAL A 59 -10.52 -11.02 -9.71
CA VAL A 59 -10.95 -9.89 -8.87
C VAL A 59 -12.34 -10.10 -8.26
N LYS A 60 -13.25 -10.75 -8.98
CA LYS A 60 -14.60 -11.06 -8.48
C LYS A 60 -14.61 -12.08 -7.34
N ALA A 61 -13.59 -12.93 -7.26
CA ALA A 61 -13.47 -13.92 -6.19
C ALA A 61 -13.17 -13.29 -4.83
N LEU A 62 -12.74 -12.02 -4.78
CA LEU A 62 -12.57 -11.27 -3.53
C LEU A 62 -13.87 -11.18 -2.70
N CYS A 63 -15.03 -11.37 -3.31
CA CYS A 63 -16.33 -11.35 -2.61
C CYS A 63 -16.74 -12.73 -2.05
N GLY A 64 -15.99 -13.79 -2.37
CA GLY A 64 -16.34 -15.18 -1.98
C GLY A 64 -15.89 -15.54 -0.57
N ASP A 65 -14.91 -14.83 -0.02
CA ASP A 65 -14.29 -15.14 1.26
C ASP A 65 -14.48 -14.01 2.29
N PRO A 66 -14.33 -14.31 3.58
CA PRO A 66 -14.14 -13.27 4.58
C PRO A 66 -12.92 -12.41 4.23
N PHE A 67 -13.07 -11.10 4.25
CA PHE A 67 -12.04 -10.16 3.86
C PHE A 67 -11.52 -9.36 5.06
N MET A 68 -10.19 -9.29 5.21
CA MET A 68 -9.52 -8.39 6.15
C MET A 68 -9.05 -7.16 5.39
N LEU A 69 -9.60 -6.00 5.74
CA LEU A 69 -9.29 -4.74 5.09
C LEU A 69 -8.13 -4.03 5.79
N LEU A 70 -7.06 -3.79 5.02
CA LEU A 70 -6.02 -2.86 5.44
C LEU A 70 -6.48 -1.44 5.11
N GLU A 71 -6.72 -0.64 6.13
CA GLU A 71 -7.15 0.74 5.95
C GLU A 71 -6.25 1.69 6.74
N LYS A 72 -5.51 2.54 6.00
CA LYS A 72 -4.62 3.57 6.52
C LYS A 72 -5.03 4.92 5.90
N GLY A 73 -5.75 5.72 6.70
CA GLY A 73 -6.17 7.06 6.28
C GLY A 73 -7.41 7.14 5.39
N ALA A 74 -7.66 8.31 4.83
CA ALA A 74 -8.93 8.66 4.17
C ALA A 74 -9.20 7.99 2.81
N LYS A 75 -8.19 7.36 2.19
CA LYS A 75 -8.33 6.64 0.91
C LYS A 75 -7.40 5.43 0.91
N ALA A 76 -7.95 4.29 1.29
CA ALA A 76 -7.25 3.02 1.19
C ALA A 76 -7.20 2.56 -0.27
N GLU A 77 -6.02 2.18 -0.76
CA GLU A 77 -5.82 1.67 -2.13
C GLU A 77 -6.72 0.47 -2.44
N VAL A 78 -6.97 -0.36 -1.42
CA VAL A 78 -7.81 -1.55 -1.53
C VAL A 78 -9.28 -1.17 -1.76
N SER A 79 -9.79 -0.17 -1.06
CA SER A 79 -11.15 0.34 -1.26
C SER A 79 -11.36 0.92 -2.66
N GLU A 80 -10.33 1.55 -3.25
CA GLU A 80 -10.38 2.02 -4.63
C GLU A 80 -10.53 0.87 -5.65
N ILE A 81 -9.95 -0.31 -5.38
CA ILE A 81 -10.15 -1.51 -6.21
C ILE A 81 -11.61 -1.94 -6.15
N PHE A 82 -12.19 -2.01 -4.95
CA PHE A 82 -13.59 -2.40 -4.79
C PHE A 82 -14.55 -1.44 -5.51
N GLU A 83 -14.33 -0.13 -5.37
CA GLU A 83 -15.13 0.88 -6.07
C GLU A 83 -15.00 0.75 -7.58
N ARG A 84 -13.77 0.64 -8.11
CA ARG A 84 -13.48 0.56 -9.55
C ARG A 84 -14.16 -0.63 -10.21
N TYR A 85 -14.13 -1.79 -9.55
CA TYR A 85 -14.70 -3.03 -10.08
C TYR A 85 -16.10 -3.33 -9.55
N LYS A 86 -16.73 -2.40 -8.80
CA LYS A 86 -18.08 -2.51 -8.23
C LYS A 86 -18.24 -3.78 -7.39
N LEU A 87 -17.26 -4.04 -6.53
CA LEU A 87 -17.23 -5.20 -5.64
C LEU A 87 -17.76 -4.83 -4.26
N THR A 88 -18.41 -5.80 -3.62
CA THR A 88 -18.87 -5.69 -2.24
C THR A 88 -18.30 -6.86 -1.44
N PRO A 89 -17.04 -6.78 -1.00
CA PRO A 89 -16.41 -7.85 -0.23
C PRO A 89 -17.04 -8.00 1.15
N ASN A 90 -16.97 -9.21 1.69
CA ASN A 90 -17.42 -9.51 3.04
C ASN A 90 -16.35 -9.08 4.07
N VAL A 91 -16.23 -7.78 4.30
CA VAL A 91 -15.25 -7.25 5.27
C VAL A 91 -15.63 -7.66 6.68
N ARG A 92 -14.79 -8.48 7.32
CA ARG A 92 -14.95 -8.99 8.68
C ARG A 92 -14.12 -8.21 9.70
N PHE A 93 -12.93 -7.78 9.29
CA PHE A 93 -12.00 -7.02 10.13
C PHE A 93 -11.40 -5.88 9.33
N THR A 94 -11.18 -4.76 10.01
CA THR A 94 -10.44 -3.61 9.47
C THR A 94 -9.32 -3.28 10.46
N THR A 95 -8.10 -3.12 9.96
CA THR A 95 -6.94 -2.74 10.76
C THR A 95 -5.93 -1.98 9.91
N TRP A 96 -5.04 -1.23 10.53
CA TRP A 96 -3.90 -0.56 9.89
C TRP A 96 -2.59 -1.35 10.01
N ASP A 97 -2.62 -2.52 10.65
CA ASP A 97 -1.45 -3.34 10.93
C ASP A 97 -1.34 -4.48 9.90
N ASP A 98 -0.35 -4.36 9.01
CA ASP A 98 -0.07 -5.35 7.98
C ASP A 98 0.28 -6.72 8.57
N TYR A 99 1.01 -6.75 9.69
CA TYR A 99 1.39 -8.01 10.35
C TYR A 99 0.19 -8.71 10.98
N ALA A 100 -0.72 -7.95 11.57
CA ALA A 100 -1.97 -8.51 12.10
C ALA A 100 -2.80 -9.16 10.98
N ILE A 101 -2.88 -8.51 9.80
CA ILE A 101 -3.55 -9.10 8.64
C ILE A 101 -2.89 -10.41 8.22
N MET A 102 -1.57 -10.43 8.05
CA MET A 102 -0.86 -11.64 7.63
C MET A 102 -1.06 -12.80 8.61
N SER A 103 -1.03 -12.52 9.92
CA SER A 103 -1.31 -13.52 10.96
C SER A 103 -2.74 -14.06 10.88
N MET A 104 -3.74 -13.21 10.62
CA MET A 104 -5.13 -13.63 10.44
C MET A 104 -5.31 -14.48 9.17
N VAL A 105 -4.65 -14.10 8.06
CA VAL A 105 -4.68 -14.89 6.81
C VAL A 105 -4.03 -16.25 7.02
N GLU A 106 -2.85 -16.33 7.62
CA GLU A 106 -2.16 -17.59 7.95
C GLU A 106 -3.05 -18.51 8.81
N SER A 107 -3.80 -17.92 9.73
CA SER A 107 -4.76 -18.64 10.59
C SER A 107 -6.05 -19.06 9.87
N GLY A 108 -6.19 -18.78 8.57
CA GLY A 108 -7.35 -19.16 7.77
C GLY A 108 -8.62 -18.36 8.06
N LEU A 109 -8.51 -17.17 8.65
CA LEU A 109 -9.67 -16.32 8.96
C LEU A 109 -10.26 -15.63 7.72
N GLY A 110 -9.56 -15.67 6.59
CA GLY A 110 -10.00 -15.11 5.31
C GLY A 110 -8.82 -14.66 4.46
N ILE A 111 -9.08 -13.73 3.56
CA ILE A 111 -8.13 -13.20 2.59
C ILE A 111 -7.94 -11.69 2.75
N SER A 112 -6.89 -11.15 2.15
CA SER A 112 -6.65 -9.70 2.11
C SER A 112 -5.96 -9.26 0.83
N ILE A 113 -5.75 -7.95 0.69
CA ILE A 113 -4.86 -7.36 -0.32
C ILE A 113 -3.80 -6.55 0.41
N LEU A 114 -2.53 -6.85 0.14
CA LEU A 114 -1.38 -6.15 0.72
C LEU A 114 -0.38 -5.71 -0.37
N PRO A 115 0.37 -4.63 -0.13
CA PRO A 115 1.44 -4.21 -1.03
C PRO A 115 2.57 -5.25 -1.12
N GLN A 116 3.06 -5.51 -2.33
CA GLN A 116 4.14 -6.47 -2.59
C GLN A 116 5.43 -6.14 -1.83
N LEU A 117 5.73 -4.85 -1.66
CA LEU A 117 6.92 -4.41 -0.92
C LEU A 117 6.92 -4.91 0.52
N ILE A 118 5.75 -4.99 1.17
CA ILE A 118 5.61 -5.52 2.54
C ILE A 118 5.83 -7.02 2.56
N LEU A 119 5.45 -7.73 1.50
CA LEU A 119 5.48 -9.19 1.41
C LEU A 119 6.88 -9.75 1.09
N LYS A 120 7.87 -8.92 0.76
CA LYS A 120 9.22 -9.38 0.35
C LYS A 120 9.98 -10.15 1.43
N ARG A 121 9.73 -9.90 2.72
CA ARG A 121 10.46 -10.52 3.84
C ARG A 121 9.53 -10.67 5.04
N ILE A 122 8.65 -11.64 4.97
CA ILE A 122 7.66 -11.89 6.02
C ILE A 122 7.91 -13.26 6.68
N PRO A 123 7.63 -13.38 7.99
CA PRO A 123 7.74 -14.64 8.71
C PRO A 123 6.46 -15.49 8.65
N TYR A 124 5.49 -15.16 7.79
CA TYR A 124 4.17 -15.80 7.72
C TYR A 124 4.06 -16.73 6.52
N HIS A 125 3.39 -17.87 6.72
CA HIS A 125 3.08 -18.86 5.70
C HIS A 125 1.79 -18.47 4.97
N VAL A 126 1.93 -17.57 4.00
CA VAL A 126 0.83 -17.09 3.18
C VAL A 126 1.23 -17.11 1.70
N VAL A 127 0.25 -17.26 0.83
CA VAL A 127 0.42 -17.21 -0.62
C VAL A 127 0.02 -15.83 -1.13
N ALA A 128 0.88 -15.20 -1.92
CA ALA A 128 0.59 -13.92 -2.57
C ALA A 128 0.34 -14.13 -4.06
N LYS A 129 -0.76 -13.59 -4.59
CA LYS A 129 -1.15 -13.68 -6.01
C LYS A 129 -1.45 -12.30 -6.57
N GLU A 130 -1.04 -12.09 -7.82
CA GLU A 130 -1.51 -10.92 -8.58
C GLU A 130 -3.00 -11.05 -8.89
N LEU A 131 -3.69 -9.92 -8.94
CA LEU A 131 -5.05 -9.87 -9.47
C LEU A 131 -5.05 -10.03 -11.00
N ASP A 132 -6.14 -10.52 -11.56
CA ASP A 132 -6.39 -10.59 -13.01
C ASP A 132 -6.67 -9.21 -13.63
N VAL A 133 -6.65 -8.16 -12.82
CA VAL A 133 -6.81 -6.74 -13.18
C VAL A 133 -5.65 -5.90 -12.66
N PRO A 134 -5.38 -4.74 -13.27
CA PRO A 134 -4.34 -3.84 -12.76
C PRO A 134 -4.64 -3.37 -11.33
N ALA A 135 -3.72 -3.66 -10.41
CA ALA A 135 -3.79 -3.28 -9.00
C ALA A 135 -2.38 -2.91 -8.51
N TYR A 136 -2.09 -1.63 -8.41
CA TYR A 136 -0.78 -1.13 -7.99
C TYR A 136 -0.90 0.27 -7.41
N ARG A 137 0.15 0.69 -6.72
CA ARG A 137 0.36 2.06 -6.29
C ARG A 137 1.74 2.53 -6.77
N ASN A 138 1.86 3.81 -7.03
CA ASN A 138 3.15 4.44 -7.32
C ASN A 138 3.68 5.08 -6.04
N ILE A 139 4.88 4.73 -5.65
CA ILE A 139 5.57 5.30 -4.50
C ILE A 139 6.57 6.34 -4.99
N GLY A 140 6.58 7.48 -4.37
CA GLY A 140 7.50 8.57 -4.65
C GLY A 140 7.95 9.30 -3.41
N LEU A 141 8.92 10.16 -3.59
CA LEU A 141 9.33 11.16 -2.63
C LEU A 141 8.66 12.48 -2.99
N ALA A 142 8.08 13.16 -2.01
CA ALA A 142 7.51 14.50 -2.17
C ALA A 142 8.23 15.52 -1.26
N LEU A 143 8.37 16.73 -1.75
CA LEU A 143 8.92 17.89 -1.03
C LEU A 143 8.28 19.17 -1.58
N LYS A 144 8.35 20.27 -0.82
CA LYS A 144 7.76 21.54 -1.28
C LYS A 144 8.44 22.08 -2.54
N ASP A 145 9.75 22.23 -2.47
CA ASP A 145 10.58 22.79 -3.55
C ASP A 145 12.04 22.41 -3.28
N ARG A 146 12.66 21.76 -4.24
CA ARG A 146 14.08 21.34 -4.18
C ARG A 146 15.03 22.52 -4.02
N LYS A 147 14.69 23.71 -4.53
CA LYS A 147 15.57 24.90 -4.46
C LYS A 147 15.74 25.37 -3.03
N ILE A 148 14.65 25.36 -2.25
CA ILE A 148 14.63 25.82 -0.85
C ILE A 148 14.89 24.69 0.17
N ALA A 149 15.00 23.46 -0.29
CA ALA A 149 15.25 22.31 0.58
C ALA A 149 16.56 22.47 1.38
N SER A 150 16.58 21.92 2.60
CA SER A 150 17.75 21.94 3.47
C SER A 150 18.96 21.25 2.83
N LEU A 151 20.18 21.58 3.29
CA LEU A 151 21.40 20.91 2.82
C LEU A 151 21.37 19.40 3.09
N ALA A 152 20.75 18.97 4.19
CA ALA A 152 20.58 17.58 4.53
C ALA A 152 19.67 16.88 3.50
N THR A 153 18.53 17.48 3.18
CA THR A 153 17.62 16.97 2.15
C THR A 153 18.27 16.93 0.77
N LYS A 154 19.00 17.97 0.37
CA LYS A 154 19.74 17.96 -0.89
C LYS A 154 20.80 16.85 -0.97
N ARG A 155 21.49 16.56 0.13
CA ARG A 155 22.43 15.44 0.20
C ARG A 155 21.71 14.08 0.14
N PHE A 156 20.58 13.98 0.84
CA PHE A 156 19.76 12.77 0.81
C PHE A 156 19.25 12.47 -0.60
N LEU A 157 18.75 13.49 -1.34
CA LEU A 157 18.31 13.33 -2.73
C LEU A 157 19.45 12.84 -3.64
N LYS A 158 20.68 13.35 -3.48
CA LYS A 158 21.85 12.84 -4.20
C LYS A 158 22.14 11.37 -3.92
N TYR A 159 21.89 10.91 -2.71
CA TYR A 159 22.04 9.48 -2.33
C TYR A 159 21.02 8.59 -3.04
N LEU A 160 19.85 9.12 -3.34
CA LEU A 160 18.83 8.45 -4.15
C LEU A 160 19.07 8.55 -5.66
N HIS A 161 20.21 9.14 -6.09
CA HIS A 161 20.56 9.40 -7.50
C HIS A 161 19.60 10.36 -8.23
N TYR A 162 19.03 11.35 -7.48
CA TYR A 162 18.13 12.39 -8.02
C TYR A 162 18.64 13.81 -7.80
#